data_a8bc00af7ace70408eeed59605a8dc71
#
_entry.id   a8bc00af7ace70408eeed59605a8dc71
#
_cell.length_a   1.000
_cell.length_b   1.000
_cell.length_c   1.000
_cell.angle_alpha   90.00
_cell.angle_beta   90.00
_cell.angle_gamma   90.00
#
_symmetry.space_group_name_H-M   'P 1'
#
loop_
_entity.id
_entity.type
_entity.pdbx_description
1 polymer ?
#
loop_
_entity_poly.entity_id
_entity_poly.type
_entity_poly.pdbx_seq_one_letter_code
_entity_poly.pdbx_strand_id
1 'polypeptide(L)'
;MTALSEMAEIRIGPFGTLLHKEDYISGGHALVNPSHIVDGKICVDTNLSVSDEKYEELAAYHLSVGDIVLGRRGEMGRCAVVYEEGLLCGTGSLIIRPNNKMHPYFLQTIISSPTFKKTIEDKAVGVTMLNLNVPIVSSLVIPQLPITMQEQFIEFMEHTDKLKFSVRNTITIYTALILYFANFHWERRARVSNKGVKP
;
A
#
# COMPACT_ATOMS: atom_id res chain seq x y z
N MET A 1 -2.90 4.43 -24.54
CA MET A 1 -3.30 3.17 -23.84
C MET A 1 -2.37 2.06 -24.33
N THR A 2 -1.67 1.38 -23.43
CA THR A 2 -0.70 0.35 -23.78
C THR A 2 -0.74 -0.80 -22.76
N ALA A 3 -0.25 -1.99 -23.11
CA ALA A 3 -0.18 -3.10 -22.18
C ALA A 3 0.87 -2.82 -21.08
N LEU A 4 0.59 -3.25 -19.86
CA LEU A 4 1.51 -3.04 -18.74
C LEU A 4 2.88 -3.68 -18.99
N SER A 5 2.93 -4.81 -19.71
CA SER A 5 4.18 -5.46 -20.10
C SER A 5 5.11 -4.62 -20.99
N GLU A 6 4.61 -3.57 -21.64
CA GLU A 6 5.44 -2.64 -22.42
C GLU A 6 6.07 -1.54 -21.54
N MET A 7 5.55 -1.37 -20.31
CA MET A 7 5.91 -0.31 -19.38
C MET A 7 6.60 -0.83 -18.11
N ALA A 8 6.52 -2.14 -17.87
CA ALA A 8 7.10 -2.78 -16.68
C ALA A 8 7.41 -4.26 -16.92
N GLU A 9 8.40 -4.77 -16.22
CA GLU A 9 8.61 -6.20 -16.05
C GLU A 9 7.71 -6.71 -14.93
N ILE A 10 7.05 -7.87 -15.13
CA ILE A 10 6.18 -8.49 -14.14
C ILE A 10 6.75 -9.87 -13.76
N ARG A 11 6.96 -10.10 -12.47
CA ARG A 11 7.43 -11.36 -11.90
C ARG A 11 6.49 -11.82 -10.78
N ILE A 12 6.39 -13.12 -10.60
CA ILE A 12 5.68 -13.70 -9.45
C ILE A 12 6.67 -13.87 -8.29
N GLY A 13 6.19 -13.71 -7.04
CA GLY A 13 6.97 -14.02 -5.86
C GLY A 13 7.29 -15.52 -5.71
N PRO A 14 8.17 -15.91 -4.80
CA PRO A 14 8.57 -17.30 -4.59
C PRO A 14 7.37 -18.16 -4.19
N PHE A 15 7.35 -19.43 -4.62
CA PHE A 15 6.30 -20.38 -4.27
C PHE A 15 6.82 -21.82 -4.27
N GLY A 16 5.99 -22.74 -3.77
CA GLY A 16 6.33 -24.15 -3.74
C GLY A 16 7.46 -24.45 -2.76
N THR A 17 8.50 -25.10 -3.23
CA THR A 17 9.65 -25.53 -2.43
C THR A 17 10.73 -24.47 -2.23
N LEU A 18 10.55 -23.26 -2.74
CA LEU A 18 11.56 -22.20 -2.65
C LEU A 18 11.61 -21.53 -1.27
N LEU A 19 10.49 -21.51 -0.56
CA LEU A 19 10.35 -20.86 0.74
C LEU A 19 9.43 -21.69 1.64
N HIS A 20 10.01 -22.27 2.68
CA HIS A 20 9.35 -23.12 3.67
C HIS A 20 9.12 -22.37 4.97
N LYS A 21 8.31 -22.95 5.86
CA LYS A 21 8.04 -22.37 7.18
C LYS A 21 9.30 -22.26 8.05
N GLU A 22 10.22 -23.18 7.87
CA GLU A 22 11.50 -23.28 8.58
C GLU A 22 12.49 -22.18 8.17
N ASP A 23 12.32 -21.57 6.99
CA ASP A 23 13.18 -20.50 6.49
C ASP A 23 12.90 -19.15 7.18
N TYR A 24 11.77 -19.05 7.91
CA TYR A 24 11.40 -17.79 8.56
C TYR A 24 12.14 -17.60 9.88
N ILE A 25 12.74 -16.43 10.01
CA ILE A 25 13.43 -15.96 11.23
C ILE A 25 12.90 -14.57 11.63
N SER A 26 13.28 -14.11 12.81
CA SER A 26 13.06 -12.72 13.23
C SER A 26 14.31 -11.88 12.99
N GLY A 27 14.12 -10.66 12.46
CA GLY A 27 15.20 -9.67 12.36
C GLY A 27 16.17 -9.83 11.19
N GLY A 28 15.78 -10.62 10.16
CA GLY A 28 16.50 -10.73 8.90
C GLY A 28 15.88 -9.86 7.79
N HIS A 29 16.02 -10.29 6.53
CA HIS A 29 15.41 -9.65 5.37
C HIS A 29 13.90 -9.91 5.35
N ALA A 30 13.11 -8.84 5.50
CA ALA A 30 11.67 -8.97 5.64
C ALA A 30 10.98 -9.33 4.32
N LEU A 31 9.96 -10.21 4.39
CA LEU A 31 9.11 -10.55 3.27
C LEU A 31 7.91 -9.60 3.16
N VAL A 32 7.59 -9.22 1.94
CA VAL A 32 6.41 -8.39 1.65
C VAL A 32 5.30 -9.25 1.04
N ASN A 33 4.38 -9.68 1.89
CA ASN A 33 3.14 -10.35 1.51
C ASN A 33 2.00 -9.32 1.33
N PRO A 34 0.86 -9.68 0.71
CA PRO A 34 -0.28 -8.77 0.57
C PRO A 34 -0.79 -8.20 1.89
N SER A 35 -0.69 -8.93 3.01
CA SER A 35 -1.07 -8.46 4.34
C SER A 35 -0.19 -7.33 4.87
N HIS A 36 1.03 -7.20 4.37
CA HIS A 36 1.95 -6.12 4.73
C HIS A 36 1.75 -4.85 3.90
N ILE A 37 0.79 -4.84 2.98
CA ILE A 37 0.42 -3.65 2.22
C ILE A 37 -0.80 -3.02 2.88
N VAL A 38 -0.59 -1.90 3.55
CA VAL A 38 -1.62 -1.16 4.29
C VAL A 38 -1.68 0.28 3.76
N ASP A 39 -2.85 0.70 3.31
CA ASP A 39 -3.07 2.05 2.76
C ASP A 39 -2.05 2.47 1.69
N GLY A 40 -1.68 1.51 0.81
CA GLY A 40 -0.73 1.76 -0.27
C GLY A 40 0.74 1.88 0.17
N LYS A 41 1.06 1.47 1.40
CA LYS A 41 2.42 1.47 1.97
C LYS A 41 2.81 0.07 2.41
N ILE A 42 4.10 -0.21 2.41
CA ILE A 42 4.66 -1.45 2.96
C ILE A 42 4.86 -1.25 4.47
N CYS A 43 4.22 -2.13 5.25
CA CYS A 43 4.39 -2.24 6.69
C CYS A 43 4.99 -3.63 6.97
N VAL A 44 6.30 -3.71 7.10
CA VAL A 44 7.00 -4.98 7.29
C VAL A 44 6.70 -5.61 8.64
N ASP A 45 6.66 -6.95 8.66
CA ASP A 45 6.69 -7.74 9.89
C ASP A 45 8.08 -8.38 10.02
N THR A 46 8.87 -7.89 10.95
CA THR A 46 10.23 -8.39 11.19
C THR A 46 10.28 -9.84 11.69
N ASN A 47 9.16 -10.42 12.12
CA ASN A 47 9.06 -11.84 12.44
C ASN A 47 8.88 -12.73 11.20
N LEU A 48 8.57 -12.14 10.04
CA LEU A 48 8.49 -12.82 8.76
C LEU A 48 9.66 -12.39 7.88
N SER A 49 10.85 -12.77 8.28
CA SER A 49 12.12 -12.46 7.61
C SER A 49 12.86 -13.75 7.26
N VAL A 50 13.88 -13.65 6.43
CA VAL A 50 14.79 -14.75 6.10
C VAL A 50 16.24 -14.35 6.44
N SER A 51 17.13 -15.35 6.57
CA SER A 51 18.56 -15.11 6.78
C SER A 51 19.24 -14.51 5.54
N ASP A 52 20.45 -13.99 5.71
CA ASP A 52 21.27 -13.46 4.60
C ASP A 52 21.50 -14.52 3.53
N GLU A 53 21.80 -15.77 3.93
CA GLU A 53 22.03 -16.88 3.00
C GLU A 53 20.77 -17.19 2.18
N LYS A 54 19.59 -17.21 2.84
CA LYS A 54 18.32 -17.47 2.16
C LYS A 54 17.90 -16.31 1.28
N TYR A 55 18.22 -15.08 1.69
CA TYR A 55 18.00 -13.90 0.88
C TYR A 55 18.80 -13.97 -0.42
N GLU A 56 20.10 -14.29 -0.37
CA GLU A 56 20.96 -14.45 -1.54
C GLU A 56 20.49 -15.61 -2.44
N GLU A 57 20.06 -16.74 -1.87
CA GLU A 57 19.46 -17.85 -2.63
C GLU A 57 18.25 -17.39 -3.45
N LEU A 58 17.48 -16.45 -2.91
CA LEU A 58 16.24 -15.92 -3.50
C LEU A 58 16.46 -14.61 -4.28
N ALA A 59 17.65 -14.36 -4.81
CA ALA A 59 18.03 -13.12 -5.51
C ALA A 59 17.03 -12.69 -6.62
N ALA A 60 16.39 -13.64 -7.30
CA ALA A 60 15.37 -13.34 -8.32
C ALA A 60 14.11 -12.64 -7.78
N TYR A 61 13.91 -12.67 -6.45
CA TYR A 61 12.75 -12.12 -5.76
C TYR A 61 13.07 -10.91 -4.89
N HIS A 62 14.32 -10.42 -4.95
CA HIS A 62 14.71 -9.18 -4.30
C HIS A 62 13.90 -8.01 -4.84
N LEU A 63 13.40 -7.21 -3.92
CA LEU A 63 12.71 -5.96 -4.22
C LEU A 63 13.72 -4.83 -4.30
N SER A 64 13.63 -4.02 -5.34
CA SER A 64 14.44 -2.82 -5.52
C SER A 64 13.58 -1.57 -5.30
N VAL A 65 14.20 -0.48 -4.88
CA VAL A 65 13.53 0.82 -4.78
C VAL A 65 12.87 1.17 -6.13
N GLY A 66 11.60 1.53 -6.09
CA GLY A 66 10.79 1.81 -7.28
C GLY A 66 10.02 0.59 -7.83
N ASP A 67 10.26 -0.62 -7.34
CA ASP A 67 9.36 -1.73 -7.64
C ASP A 67 7.98 -1.50 -7.01
N ILE A 68 6.96 -2.11 -7.58
CA ILE A 68 5.62 -2.16 -7.00
C ILE A 68 5.32 -3.60 -6.62
N VAL A 69 5.01 -3.82 -5.35
CA VAL A 69 4.48 -5.10 -4.88
C VAL A 69 2.97 -5.09 -5.04
N LEU A 70 2.44 -6.05 -5.79
CA LEU A 70 1.01 -6.24 -6.03
C LEU A 70 0.53 -7.54 -5.39
N GLY A 71 -0.48 -7.46 -4.53
CA GLY A 71 -1.15 -8.64 -3.99
C GLY A 71 -1.87 -9.41 -5.10
N ARG A 72 -1.58 -10.71 -5.20
CA ARG A 72 -2.21 -11.59 -6.20
C ARG A 72 -3.45 -12.31 -5.71
N ARG A 73 -3.76 -12.22 -4.42
CA ARG A 73 -4.92 -12.83 -3.75
C ARG A 73 -5.51 -11.87 -2.72
N GLY A 74 -6.77 -12.11 -2.34
CA GLY A 74 -7.49 -11.26 -1.39
C GLY A 74 -8.02 -10.00 -2.06
N GLU A 75 -7.78 -8.82 -1.50
CA GLU A 75 -8.20 -7.54 -2.07
C GLU A 75 -7.43 -7.23 -3.35
N MET A 76 -8.12 -7.27 -4.48
CA MET A 76 -7.53 -6.99 -5.78
C MET A 76 -7.07 -5.54 -5.87
N GLY A 77 -5.93 -5.31 -6.55
CA GLY A 77 -5.35 -3.98 -6.69
C GLY A 77 -4.65 -3.43 -5.44
N ARG A 78 -4.54 -4.22 -4.35
CA ARG A 78 -3.73 -3.87 -3.19
C ARG A 78 -2.25 -3.88 -3.61
N CYS A 79 -1.63 -2.71 -3.65
CA CYS A 79 -0.23 -2.58 -4.06
C CYS A 79 0.47 -1.42 -3.34
N ALA A 80 1.79 -1.49 -3.30
CA ALA A 80 2.63 -0.44 -2.74
C ALA A 80 3.96 -0.34 -3.49
N VAL A 81 4.50 0.88 -3.57
CA VAL A 81 5.86 1.13 -4.06
C VAL A 81 6.86 0.75 -2.98
N VAL A 82 7.97 0.18 -3.39
CA VAL A 82 9.13 -0.13 -2.55
C VAL A 82 9.99 1.12 -2.41
N TYR A 83 10.28 1.54 -1.18
CA TYR A 83 11.08 2.72 -0.87
C TYR A 83 12.40 2.39 -0.16
N GLU A 84 12.62 1.14 0.20
CA GLU A 84 13.82 0.68 0.92
C GLU A 84 14.36 -0.62 0.31
N GLU A 85 15.66 -0.81 0.39
CA GLU A 85 16.34 -2.02 -0.06
C GLU A 85 16.28 -3.11 1.02
N GLY A 86 16.68 -4.34 0.65
CA GLY A 86 16.76 -5.46 1.59
C GLY A 86 15.45 -6.19 1.82
N LEU A 87 14.40 -5.86 1.07
CA LEU A 87 13.12 -6.54 1.13
C LEU A 87 13.01 -7.68 0.11
N LEU A 88 12.26 -8.71 0.46
CA LEU A 88 11.99 -9.86 -0.39
C LEU A 88 10.50 -9.93 -0.75
N CYS A 89 10.18 -10.21 -2.00
CA CYS A 89 8.80 -10.44 -2.41
C CYS A 89 8.25 -11.72 -1.77
N GLY A 90 7.10 -11.64 -1.14
CA GLY A 90 6.43 -12.78 -0.52
C GLY A 90 5.66 -13.65 -1.49
N THR A 91 5.27 -14.86 -1.04
CA THR A 91 4.62 -15.89 -1.88
C THR A 91 3.25 -15.49 -2.45
N GLY A 92 2.54 -14.59 -1.78
CA GLY A 92 1.22 -14.09 -2.20
C GLY A 92 1.26 -12.87 -3.08
N SER A 93 2.45 -12.43 -3.52
CA SER A 93 2.68 -11.16 -4.19
C SER A 93 3.25 -11.34 -5.61
N LEU A 94 3.17 -10.28 -6.39
CA LEU A 94 3.82 -10.08 -7.68
C LEU A 94 4.72 -8.85 -7.57
N ILE A 95 5.82 -8.86 -8.30
CA ILE A 95 6.70 -7.71 -8.51
C ILE A 95 6.33 -7.07 -9.84
N ILE A 96 6.08 -5.78 -9.85
CA ILE A 96 5.98 -4.98 -11.06
C ILE A 96 7.15 -4.00 -11.01
N ARG A 97 8.09 -4.13 -11.92
CA ARG A 97 9.27 -3.28 -12.06
C ARG A 97 9.09 -2.32 -13.22
N PRO A 98 8.69 -1.06 -12.98
CA PRO A 98 8.50 -0.08 -14.03
C PRO A 98 9.81 0.19 -14.78
N ASN A 99 9.70 0.42 -16.08
CA ASN A 99 10.82 0.92 -16.87
C ASN A 99 10.86 2.46 -16.86
N ASN A 100 11.82 3.06 -17.57
CA ASN A 100 12.04 4.51 -17.62
C ASN A 100 10.88 5.33 -18.23
N LYS A 101 9.82 4.70 -18.74
CA LYS A 101 8.63 5.37 -19.30
C LYS A 101 7.50 5.48 -18.28
N MET A 102 7.63 4.85 -17.11
CA MET A 102 6.56 4.75 -16.11
C MET A 102 7.08 5.09 -14.72
N HIS A 103 6.53 6.13 -14.12
CA HIS A 103 6.83 6.47 -12.73
C HIS A 103 6.14 5.51 -11.76
N PRO A 104 6.83 4.91 -10.78
CA PRO A 104 6.27 3.91 -9.87
C PRO A 104 5.02 4.37 -9.14
N TYR A 105 5.05 5.57 -8.56
CA TYR A 105 3.93 6.12 -7.80
C TYR A 105 2.72 6.42 -8.69
N PHE A 106 2.94 6.88 -9.93
CA PHE A 106 1.87 7.07 -10.91
C PHE A 106 1.19 5.73 -11.24
N LEU A 107 1.97 4.68 -11.49
CA LEU A 107 1.43 3.34 -11.74
C LEU A 107 0.69 2.78 -10.52
N GLN A 108 1.21 2.94 -9.31
CA GLN A 108 0.52 2.56 -8.08
C GLN A 108 -0.84 3.25 -7.97
N THR A 109 -0.90 4.55 -8.25
CA THR A 109 -2.15 5.32 -8.18
C THR A 109 -3.20 4.78 -9.17
N ILE A 110 -2.78 4.42 -10.39
CA ILE A 110 -3.67 3.79 -11.36
C ILE A 110 -4.19 2.46 -10.84
N ILE A 111 -3.29 1.55 -10.42
CA ILE A 111 -3.64 0.19 -9.96
C ILE A 111 -4.57 0.24 -8.75
N SER A 112 -4.34 1.18 -7.83
CA SER A 112 -5.13 1.36 -6.61
C SER A 112 -6.48 2.04 -6.84
N SER A 113 -6.73 2.62 -8.02
CA SER A 113 -7.97 3.33 -8.31
C SER A 113 -9.17 2.36 -8.31
N PRO A 114 -10.36 2.79 -7.84
CA PRO A 114 -11.56 1.92 -7.81
C PRO A 114 -11.92 1.33 -9.17
N THR A 115 -11.81 2.12 -10.24
CA THR A 115 -12.11 1.68 -11.60
C THR A 115 -11.13 0.60 -12.06
N PHE A 116 -9.85 0.74 -11.75
CA PHE A 116 -8.84 -0.22 -12.19
C PHE A 116 -8.88 -1.49 -11.35
N LYS A 117 -9.18 -1.39 -10.04
CA LYS A 117 -9.44 -2.55 -9.18
C LYS A 117 -10.53 -3.44 -9.77
N LYS A 118 -11.65 -2.84 -10.21
CA LYS A 118 -12.72 -3.57 -10.88
C LYS A 118 -12.23 -4.27 -12.17
N THR A 119 -11.42 -3.57 -12.98
CA THR A 119 -10.82 -4.17 -14.18
C THR A 119 -9.93 -5.38 -13.84
N ILE A 120 -9.19 -5.32 -12.75
CA ILE A 120 -8.37 -6.42 -12.26
C ILE A 120 -9.25 -7.58 -11.80
N GLU A 121 -10.30 -7.31 -11.04
CA GLU A 121 -11.27 -8.32 -10.55
C GLU A 121 -11.94 -9.06 -11.70
N ASP A 122 -12.39 -8.33 -12.74
CA ASP A 122 -13.04 -8.90 -13.93
C ASP A 122 -12.10 -9.82 -14.74
N LYS A 123 -10.79 -9.61 -14.63
CA LYS A 123 -9.76 -10.42 -15.33
C LYS A 123 -9.16 -11.52 -14.45
N ALA A 124 -9.31 -11.44 -13.14
CA ALA A 124 -8.77 -12.45 -12.23
C ALA A 124 -9.45 -13.81 -12.42
N VAL A 125 -8.70 -14.87 -12.22
CA VAL A 125 -9.19 -16.25 -12.39
C VAL A 125 -9.41 -16.90 -11.04
N GLY A 126 -10.45 -17.73 -10.95
CA GLY A 126 -10.78 -18.52 -9.77
C GLY A 126 -12.26 -18.41 -9.43
N VAL A 127 -12.84 -19.51 -8.95
CA VAL A 127 -14.26 -19.58 -8.55
C VAL A 127 -14.43 -19.23 -7.08
N THR A 128 -13.58 -19.80 -6.23
CA THR A 128 -13.67 -19.60 -4.76
C THR A 128 -12.70 -18.51 -4.27
N MET A 129 -11.56 -18.35 -4.94
CA MET A 129 -10.57 -17.34 -4.62
C MET A 129 -9.98 -16.76 -5.91
N LEU A 130 -10.22 -15.49 -6.15
CA LEU A 130 -9.63 -14.77 -7.26
C LEU A 130 -8.11 -14.75 -7.13
N ASN A 131 -7.41 -14.98 -8.24
CA ASN A 131 -5.96 -15.04 -8.29
C ASN A 131 -5.43 -14.35 -9.55
N LEU A 132 -4.40 -13.53 -9.36
CA LEU A 132 -3.66 -12.90 -10.44
C LEU A 132 -2.42 -13.73 -10.79
N ASN A 133 -2.13 -13.78 -12.08
CA ASN A 133 -0.91 -14.37 -12.61
C ASN A 133 -0.20 -13.35 -13.52
N VAL A 134 1.04 -13.67 -13.89
CA VAL A 134 1.85 -12.80 -14.77
C VAL A 134 1.17 -12.47 -16.09
N PRO A 135 0.59 -13.43 -16.86
CA PRO A 135 -0.09 -13.11 -18.11
C PRO A 135 -1.26 -12.14 -17.95
N ILE A 136 -2.08 -12.29 -16.89
CA ILE A 136 -3.21 -11.39 -16.62
C ILE A 136 -2.70 -9.98 -16.37
N VAL A 137 -1.74 -9.81 -15.43
CA VAL A 137 -1.19 -8.51 -15.06
C VAL A 137 -0.47 -7.86 -16.24
N SER A 138 0.29 -8.63 -17.02
CA SER A 138 0.97 -8.18 -18.23
C SER A 138 0.01 -7.62 -19.30
N SER A 139 -1.18 -8.18 -19.39
CA SER A 139 -2.22 -7.78 -20.35
C SER A 139 -3.07 -6.59 -19.92
N LEU A 140 -2.90 -6.09 -18.68
CA LEU A 140 -3.64 -4.90 -18.20
C LEU A 140 -3.26 -3.69 -19.05
N VAL A 141 -4.27 -2.95 -19.50
CA VAL A 141 -4.09 -1.77 -20.34
C VAL A 141 -4.10 -0.52 -19.46
N ILE A 142 -3.03 0.27 -19.55
CA ILE A 142 -2.83 1.48 -18.76
C ILE A 142 -2.65 2.71 -19.66
N PRO A 143 -2.95 3.92 -19.17
CA PRO A 143 -2.66 5.15 -19.91
C PRO A 143 -1.15 5.33 -20.02
N GLN A 144 -0.69 5.56 -21.24
CA GLN A 144 0.69 5.97 -21.50
C GLN A 144 0.74 7.49 -21.62
N LEU A 145 1.31 8.14 -20.60
CA LEU A 145 1.56 9.59 -20.58
C LEU A 145 3.06 9.84 -20.64
N PRO A 146 3.51 10.98 -21.21
CA PRO A 146 4.89 11.43 -21.05
C PRO A 146 5.29 11.45 -19.57
N ILE A 147 6.55 11.11 -19.27
CA ILE A 147 7.03 11.05 -17.88
C ILE A 147 6.85 12.38 -17.15
N THR A 148 7.04 13.50 -17.83
CA THR A 148 6.82 14.85 -17.28
C THR A 148 5.37 15.09 -16.83
N MET A 149 4.40 14.56 -17.54
CA MET A 149 2.99 14.65 -17.13
C MET A 149 2.69 13.75 -15.94
N GLN A 150 3.35 12.60 -15.85
CA GLN A 150 3.22 11.72 -14.68
C GLN A 150 3.80 12.40 -13.44
N GLU A 151 4.95 13.05 -13.55
CA GLU A 151 5.59 13.83 -12.47
C GLU A 151 4.69 14.98 -12.00
N GLN A 152 4.13 15.77 -12.92
CA GLN A 152 3.18 16.84 -12.59
C GLN A 152 1.94 16.31 -11.87
N PHE A 153 1.42 15.17 -12.29
CA PHE A 153 0.31 14.52 -11.61
C PHE A 153 0.68 14.12 -10.17
N ILE A 154 1.88 13.57 -9.97
CA ILE A 154 2.37 13.17 -8.65
C ILE A 154 2.51 14.38 -7.73
N GLU A 155 3.13 15.46 -8.20
CA GLU A 155 3.24 16.71 -7.46
C GLU A 155 1.86 17.23 -7.04
N PHE A 156 0.88 17.21 -7.95
CA PHE A 156 -0.49 17.60 -7.65
C PHE A 156 -1.12 16.70 -6.56
N MET A 157 -0.92 15.38 -6.64
CA MET A 157 -1.42 14.44 -5.63
C MET A 157 -0.79 14.69 -4.26
N GLU A 158 0.52 14.88 -4.19
CA GLU A 158 1.23 15.18 -2.94
C GLU A 158 0.73 16.49 -2.30
N HIS A 159 0.53 17.54 -3.10
CA HIS A 159 -0.05 18.79 -2.61
C HIS A 159 -1.46 18.60 -2.06
N THR A 160 -2.28 17.81 -2.77
CA THR A 160 -3.65 17.50 -2.36
C THR A 160 -3.67 16.74 -1.05
N ASP A 161 -2.78 15.77 -0.84
CA ASP A 161 -2.72 14.98 0.39
C ASP A 161 -2.20 15.82 1.58
N LYS A 162 -1.25 16.71 1.37
CA LYS A 162 -0.81 17.69 2.38
C LYS A 162 -1.97 18.59 2.81
N LEU A 163 -2.79 19.07 1.86
CA LEU A 163 -3.97 19.89 2.16
C LEU A 163 -5.02 19.10 2.95
N LYS A 164 -5.33 17.86 2.54
CA LYS A 164 -6.26 16.98 3.27
C LYS A 164 -5.78 16.74 4.71
N PHE A 165 -4.50 16.47 4.90
CA PHE A 165 -3.91 16.29 6.23
C PHE A 165 -4.05 17.54 7.09
N SER A 166 -3.75 18.72 6.54
CA SER A 166 -3.89 20.01 7.23
C SER A 166 -5.34 20.28 7.66
N VAL A 167 -6.31 20.07 6.74
CA VAL A 167 -7.74 20.25 7.03
C VAL A 167 -8.20 19.28 8.11
N ARG A 168 -7.80 18.00 8.04
CA ARG A 168 -8.16 16.99 9.05
C ARG A 168 -7.64 17.37 10.42
N ASN A 169 -6.39 17.81 10.54
CA ASN A 169 -5.80 18.26 11.80
C ASN A 169 -6.54 19.47 12.37
N THR A 170 -6.89 20.44 11.51
CA THR A 170 -7.66 21.62 11.90
C THR A 170 -9.02 21.22 12.47
N ILE A 171 -9.76 20.34 11.79
CA ILE A 171 -11.05 19.83 12.27
C ILE A 171 -10.89 19.13 13.62
N THR A 172 -9.86 18.29 13.79
CA THR A 172 -9.59 17.58 15.05
C THR A 172 -9.36 18.55 16.19
N ILE A 173 -8.55 19.61 15.97
CA ILE A 173 -8.27 20.65 16.98
C ILE A 173 -9.56 21.40 17.36
N TYR A 174 -10.36 21.83 16.37
CA TYR A 174 -11.62 22.50 16.64
C TYR A 174 -12.61 21.62 17.40
N THR A 175 -12.70 20.34 17.04
CA THR A 175 -13.55 19.37 17.75
C THR A 175 -13.12 19.21 19.22
N ALA A 176 -11.82 19.10 19.47
CA ALA A 176 -11.29 19.03 20.83
C ALA A 176 -11.57 20.29 21.63
N LEU A 177 -11.42 21.47 21.03
CA LEU A 177 -11.75 22.75 21.68
C LEU A 177 -13.24 22.86 22.01
N ILE A 178 -14.14 22.48 21.11
CA ILE A 178 -15.59 22.48 21.33
C ILE A 178 -15.94 21.57 22.52
N LEU A 179 -15.38 20.37 22.56
CA LEU A 179 -15.61 19.42 23.65
C LEU A 179 -15.06 19.96 25.00
N TYR A 180 -13.88 20.58 24.98
CA TYR A 180 -13.32 21.20 26.16
C TYR A 180 -14.21 22.34 26.73
N PHE A 181 -14.69 23.25 25.87
CA PHE A 181 -15.57 24.32 26.29
C PHE A 181 -16.95 23.82 26.74
N ALA A 182 -17.49 22.79 26.06
CA ALA A 182 -18.75 22.17 26.47
C ALA A 182 -18.65 21.57 27.88
N ASN A 183 -17.58 20.84 28.19
CA ASN A 183 -17.32 20.28 29.51
C ASN A 183 -17.12 21.36 30.57
N PHE A 184 -16.37 22.41 30.23
CA PHE A 184 -16.14 23.56 31.16
C PHE A 184 -17.44 24.27 31.50
N HIS A 185 -18.35 24.49 30.56
CA HIS A 185 -19.65 25.08 30.79
C HIS A 185 -20.58 24.17 31.62
N TRP A 186 -20.50 22.85 31.42
CA TRP A 186 -21.27 21.89 32.20
C TRP A 186 -20.84 21.87 33.65
N GLU A 187 -19.55 21.82 33.94
CA GLU A 187 -19.03 21.83 35.31
C GLU A 187 -19.37 23.14 36.05
N ARG A 188 -19.35 24.26 35.34
CA ARG A 188 -19.74 25.56 35.92
C ARG A 188 -21.22 25.60 36.32
N ARG A 189 -22.12 25.05 35.48
CA ARG A 189 -23.54 24.95 35.80
C ARG A 189 -23.80 24.00 36.96
N ALA A 190 -23.14 22.87 37.04
CA ALA A 190 -23.27 21.90 38.12
C ALA A 190 -22.82 22.50 39.46
N ARG A 191 -21.75 23.30 39.49
CA ARG A 191 -21.29 24.01 40.72
C ARG A 191 -22.24 25.10 41.17
N VAL A 192 -22.94 25.77 40.27
CA VAL A 192 -23.94 26.82 40.63
C VAL A 192 -25.20 26.16 41.16
N SER A 193 -25.65 25.04 40.59
CA SER A 193 -26.84 24.29 41.06
C SER A 193 -26.66 23.71 42.48
N ASN A 194 -25.44 23.29 42.85
CA ASN A 194 -25.15 22.72 44.16
C ASN A 194 -24.99 23.76 45.27
N LYS A 195 -24.87 25.06 44.94
CA LYS A 195 -24.82 26.13 45.96
C LYS A 195 -26.18 26.67 46.38
N GLY A 196 -27.28 26.20 45.74
CA GLY A 196 -28.65 26.66 46.02
C GLY A 196 -29.44 25.84 47.02
N VAL A 197 -28.89 24.73 47.53
CA VAL A 197 -29.59 23.89 48.56
C VAL A 197 -28.83 24.02 49.86
N LYS A 198 -29.19 25.02 50.69
CA LYS A 198 -28.94 25.00 52.12
C LYS A 198 -30.28 24.67 52.79
N PRO A 199 -30.25 23.81 53.81
CA PRO A 199 -31.45 23.42 54.55
C PRO A 199 -32.03 24.55 55.38
#